data_7a11fd53536cd96cec8bbca3fbc16121
#
_entry.id   7a11fd53536cd96cec8bbca3fbc16121
#
_cell.length_a   1.000
_cell.length_b   1.000
_cell.length_c   1.000
_cell.angle_alpha   90.00
_cell.angle_beta   90.00
_cell.angle_gamma   90.00
#
_symmetry.space_group_name_H-M   'P 1'
#
loop_
_entity.id
_entity.type
_entity.pdbx_description
1 polymer ?
#
loop_
_entity_poly.entity_id
_entity_poly.type
_entity_poly.pdbx_seq_one_letter_code
_entity_poly.pdbx_strand_id
1 'polypeptide(L)'
;MFTIGEFSRLTGLTVKALRFYHEEGLLEPTSVDEQTGYRYYDGSKVELARTIAFLKQLDFSLAEIRELLAGGDNAAALTAALERQRAAIDERIRRLKKARRSLDDFLTAQREGKKMLTTTATTQCEEKALPAMKIAAYRMHAPYQDCGQGFGKIGKAFWSQICGPALLLCYDMEYQEVANYEACMPVKGGQSRDGIEVRELPAARCVSLLHQGPYDQLSRSYEKALAYVKEQGHKLLAPCREVYLKGPGMFFKGNPKKYLTEIQLVIE
;
A
#
# COMPACT_ATOMS: atom_id res chain seq x y z
N MET A 1 30.90 -28.08 30.40
CA MET A 1 29.57 -27.62 30.83
C MET A 1 29.69 -26.19 31.30
N PHE A 2 28.84 -25.31 30.80
CA PHE A 2 28.78 -23.89 31.13
C PHE A 2 27.51 -23.60 31.91
N THR A 3 27.58 -22.81 32.93
CA THR A 3 26.39 -22.24 33.58
C THR A 3 25.64 -21.32 32.59
N ILE A 4 24.37 -21.07 32.81
CA ILE A 4 23.55 -20.17 31.96
C ILE A 4 24.20 -18.77 31.84
N GLY A 5 24.89 -18.28 32.89
CA GLY A 5 25.59 -17.00 32.86
C GLY A 5 26.84 -17.02 31.97
N GLU A 6 27.66 -18.09 32.05
CA GLU A 6 28.80 -18.27 31.17
C GLU A 6 28.37 -18.46 29.71
N PHE A 7 27.34 -19.27 29.49
CA PHE A 7 26.78 -19.51 28.16
C PHE A 7 26.20 -18.23 27.53
N SER A 8 25.58 -17.39 28.35
CA SER A 8 25.13 -16.05 27.94
C SER A 8 26.28 -15.19 27.39
N ARG A 9 27.44 -15.19 28.08
CA ARG A 9 28.64 -14.46 27.62
C ARG A 9 29.21 -15.03 26.33
N LEU A 10 29.22 -16.35 26.17
CA LEU A 10 29.76 -17.04 25.00
C LEU A 10 28.91 -16.80 23.73
N THR A 11 27.61 -16.71 23.90
CA THR A 11 26.64 -16.65 22.79
C THR A 11 26.13 -15.24 22.48
N GLY A 12 26.32 -14.28 23.39
CA GLY A 12 25.75 -12.93 23.30
C GLY A 12 24.25 -12.87 23.60
N LEU A 13 23.64 -14.00 23.99
CA LEU A 13 22.22 -14.04 24.37
C LEU A 13 22.05 -13.70 25.85
N THR A 14 21.02 -12.94 26.19
CA THR A 14 20.72 -12.67 27.60
C THR A 14 20.22 -13.91 28.31
N VAL A 15 20.45 -14.01 29.62
CA VAL A 15 19.93 -15.11 30.45
C VAL A 15 18.40 -15.23 30.33
N LYS A 16 17.69 -14.09 30.19
CA LYS A 16 16.25 -14.07 29.96
C LYS A 16 15.89 -14.72 28.62
N ALA A 17 16.63 -14.42 27.55
CA ALA A 17 16.42 -15.04 26.25
C ALA A 17 16.69 -16.53 26.26
N LEU A 18 17.77 -16.98 26.94
CA LEU A 18 18.08 -18.39 27.06
C LEU A 18 17.00 -19.18 27.81
N ARG A 19 16.45 -18.63 28.89
CA ARG A 19 15.31 -19.22 29.60
C ARG A 19 14.07 -19.32 28.70
N PHE A 20 13.77 -18.26 28.00
CA PHE A 20 12.64 -18.19 27.07
C PHE A 20 12.80 -19.21 25.92
N TYR A 21 13.98 -19.33 25.33
CA TYR A 21 14.23 -20.31 24.26
C TYR A 21 14.16 -21.76 24.75
N HIS A 22 14.49 -22.01 26.01
CA HIS A 22 14.24 -23.31 26.64
C HIS A 22 12.74 -23.59 26.81
N GLU A 23 11.99 -22.63 27.34
CA GLU A 23 10.52 -22.74 27.52
C GLU A 23 9.81 -22.97 26.19
N GLU A 24 10.28 -22.34 25.13
CA GLU A 24 9.80 -22.51 23.76
C GLU A 24 10.31 -23.78 23.05
N GLY A 25 11.15 -24.58 23.69
CA GLY A 25 11.75 -25.78 23.09
C GLY A 25 12.68 -25.50 21.90
N LEU A 26 13.22 -24.27 21.82
CA LEU A 26 14.10 -23.85 20.73
C LEU A 26 15.56 -24.08 21.02
N LEU A 27 15.97 -23.97 22.29
CA LEU A 27 17.32 -24.18 22.76
C LEU A 27 17.27 -24.83 24.15
N GLU A 28 17.32 -26.16 24.20
CA GLU A 28 17.28 -26.91 25.43
C GLU A 28 18.65 -26.95 26.11
N PRO A 29 18.74 -26.76 27.44
CA PRO A 29 19.95 -26.97 28.17
C PRO A 29 20.39 -28.44 28.09
N THR A 30 21.66 -28.70 28.21
CA THR A 30 22.21 -30.07 28.21
C THR A 30 21.82 -30.81 29.49
N SER A 31 21.73 -30.09 30.61
CA SER A 31 21.19 -30.61 31.86
C SER A 31 20.57 -29.50 32.70
N VAL A 32 19.62 -29.89 33.53
CA VAL A 32 19.00 -29.04 34.55
C VAL A 32 19.22 -29.75 35.89
N ASP A 33 19.76 -29.03 36.84
CA ASP A 33 19.94 -29.55 38.22
C ASP A 33 18.54 -29.65 38.86
N GLU A 34 18.15 -30.85 39.26
CA GLU A 34 16.82 -31.13 39.81
C GLU A 34 16.55 -30.45 41.15
N GLN A 35 17.61 -30.20 41.94
CA GLN A 35 17.45 -29.60 43.27
C GLN A 35 17.41 -28.08 43.23
N THR A 36 18.22 -27.48 42.37
CA THR A 36 18.38 -26.02 42.29
C THR A 36 17.70 -25.35 41.08
N GLY A 37 17.29 -26.14 40.07
CA GLY A 37 16.74 -25.67 38.80
C GLY A 37 17.79 -24.96 37.92
N TYR A 38 19.10 -25.07 38.26
CA TYR A 38 20.15 -24.46 37.44
C TYR A 38 20.31 -25.18 36.11
N ARG A 39 20.46 -24.37 35.05
CA ARG A 39 20.61 -24.85 33.67
C ARG A 39 22.06 -24.81 33.25
N TYR A 40 22.53 -25.91 32.67
CA TYR A 40 23.88 -26.07 32.15
C TYR A 40 23.84 -26.37 30.66
N TYR A 41 24.77 -25.81 29.91
CA TYR A 41 24.93 -25.97 28.48
C TYR A 41 26.32 -26.47 28.15
N ASP A 42 26.48 -27.29 27.14
CA ASP A 42 27.77 -27.70 26.62
C ASP A 42 28.17 -26.92 25.35
N GLY A 43 29.40 -27.20 24.87
CA GLY A 43 29.94 -26.51 23.69
C GLY A 43 29.19 -26.80 22.41
N SER A 44 28.48 -27.94 22.30
CA SER A 44 27.71 -28.29 21.09
C SER A 44 26.51 -27.36 20.85
N LYS A 45 26.00 -26.76 21.91
CA LYS A 45 24.84 -25.82 21.84
C LYS A 45 25.23 -24.39 21.42
N VAL A 46 26.55 -24.09 21.40
CA VAL A 46 27.02 -22.70 21.12
C VAL A 46 26.65 -22.27 19.70
N GLU A 47 26.91 -23.12 18.72
CA GLU A 47 26.61 -22.78 17.32
C GLU A 47 25.08 -22.64 17.05
N LEU A 48 24.30 -23.52 17.66
CA LEU A 48 22.81 -23.39 17.59
C LEU A 48 22.34 -22.08 18.21
N ALA A 49 22.86 -21.71 19.38
CA ALA A 49 22.52 -20.47 20.07
C ALA A 49 22.90 -19.23 19.22
N ARG A 50 24.07 -19.25 18.58
CA ARG A 50 24.52 -18.18 17.66
C ARG A 50 23.64 -18.08 16.43
N THR A 51 23.25 -19.21 15.83
CA THR A 51 22.35 -19.25 14.70
C THR A 51 20.98 -18.64 15.06
N ILE A 52 20.43 -19.01 16.22
CA ILE A 52 19.17 -18.42 16.71
C ILE A 52 19.33 -16.91 16.90
N ALA A 53 20.42 -16.46 17.53
CA ALA A 53 20.70 -15.05 17.74
C ALA A 53 20.80 -14.28 16.40
N PHE A 54 21.50 -14.83 15.43
CA PHE A 54 21.63 -14.24 14.09
C PHE A 54 20.29 -14.12 13.37
N LEU A 55 19.49 -15.20 13.34
CA LEU A 55 18.17 -15.16 12.70
C LEU A 55 17.23 -14.17 13.41
N LYS A 56 17.29 -14.06 14.73
CA LYS A 56 16.54 -13.04 15.49
C LYS A 56 16.95 -11.60 15.14
N GLN A 57 18.25 -11.34 14.92
CA GLN A 57 18.71 -10.02 14.45
C GLN A 57 18.19 -9.66 13.05
N LEU A 58 17.86 -10.67 12.26
CA LEU A 58 17.22 -10.49 10.94
C LEU A 58 15.68 -10.41 10.99
N ASP A 59 15.09 -10.22 12.18
CA ASP A 59 13.64 -10.11 12.41
C ASP A 59 12.85 -11.41 12.11
N PHE A 60 13.49 -12.59 12.09
CA PHE A 60 12.76 -13.86 12.02
C PHE A 60 11.93 -14.09 13.29
N SER A 61 10.70 -14.56 13.14
CA SER A 61 9.88 -15.05 14.25
C SER A 61 10.43 -16.37 14.82
N LEU A 62 10.05 -16.71 16.04
CA LEU A 62 10.48 -17.98 16.63
C LEU A 62 9.93 -19.20 15.88
N ALA A 63 8.72 -19.08 15.31
CA ALA A 63 8.12 -20.13 14.51
C ALA A 63 8.96 -20.41 13.25
N GLU A 64 9.34 -19.38 12.52
CA GLU A 64 10.20 -19.49 11.33
C GLU A 64 11.59 -20.05 11.67
N ILE A 65 12.18 -19.63 12.79
CA ILE A 65 13.46 -20.17 13.26
C ILE A 65 13.32 -21.66 13.57
N ARG A 66 12.25 -22.08 14.24
CA ARG A 66 11.99 -23.49 14.55
C ARG A 66 11.85 -24.32 13.28
N GLU A 67 11.11 -23.84 12.28
CA GLU A 67 10.97 -24.51 10.99
C GLU A 67 12.32 -24.65 10.26
N LEU A 68 13.12 -23.59 10.25
CA LEU A 68 14.46 -23.60 9.62
C LEU A 68 15.39 -24.59 10.31
N LEU A 69 15.39 -24.66 11.64
CA LEU A 69 16.21 -25.59 12.41
C LEU A 69 15.74 -27.05 12.28
N ALA A 70 14.44 -27.29 12.18
CA ALA A 70 13.86 -28.61 11.96
C ALA A 70 14.14 -29.14 10.55
N GLY A 71 14.35 -28.28 9.57
CA GLY A 71 14.66 -28.64 8.19
C GLY A 71 16.10 -29.21 7.97
N GLY A 72 16.93 -29.27 8.99
CA GLY A 72 18.31 -29.76 8.92
C GLY A 72 19.18 -28.91 7.99
N ASP A 73 20.25 -29.53 7.42
CA ASP A 73 21.24 -28.84 6.55
C ASP A 73 20.69 -28.52 5.14
N ASN A 74 19.44 -28.08 5.05
CA ASN A 74 18.85 -27.69 3.78
C ASN A 74 19.23 -26.24 3.41
N ALA A 75 20.42 -26.07 2.83
CA ALA A 75 20.95 -24.78 2.39
C ALA A 75 20.00 -24.03 1.42
N ALA A 76 19.26 -24.76 0.58
CA ALA A 76 18.30 -24.16 -0.34
C ALA A 76 17.08 -23.54 0.39
N ALA A 77 16.56 -24.23 1.40
CA ALA A 77 15.46 -23.72 2.22
C ALA A 77 15.89 -22.50 3.03
N LEU A 78 17.08 -22.52 3.61
CA LEU A 78 17.64 -21.38 4.33
C LEU A 78 17.83 -20.17 3.38
N THR A 79 18.41 -20.37 2.20
CA THR A 79 18.60 -19.31 1.20
C THR A 79 17.26 -18.70 0.80
N ALA A 80 16.25 -19.53 0.50
CA ALA A 80 14.93 -19.05 0.13
C ALA A 80 14.25 -18.26 1.28
N ALA A 81 14.43 -18.68 2.53
CA ALA A 81 13.93 -17.94 3.70
C ALA A 81 14.60 -16.58 3.85
N LEU A 82 15.93 -16.51 3.69
CA LEU A 82 16.69 -15.26 3.76
C LEU A 82 16.30 -14.30 2.63
N GLU A 83 16.05 -14.79 1.43
CA GLU A 83 15.58 -13.98 0.30
C GLU A 83 14.17 -13.40 0.54
N ARG A 84 13.26 -14.20 1.08
CA ARG A 84 11.92 -13.73 1.48
C ARG A 84 12.01 -12.64 2.56
N GLN A 85 12.85 -12.86 3.57
CA GLN A 85 13.03 -11.89 4.66
C GLN A 85 13.64 -10.59 4.15
N ARG A 86 14.63 -10.67 3.27
CA ARG A 86 15.20 -9.49 2.60
C ARG A 86 14.13 -8.70 1.85
N ALA A 87 13.28 -9.38 1.06
CA ALA A 87 12.20 -8.72 0.34
C ALA A 87 11.18 -8.05 1.28
N ALA A 88 10.84 -8.68 2.42
CA ALA A 88 9.97 -8.10 3.44
C ALA A 88 10.58 -6.86 4.09
N ILE A 89 11.87 -6.88 4.39
CA ILE A 89 12.62 -5.73 4.92
C ILE A 89 12.64 -4.59 3.90
N ASP A 90 12.91 -4.87 2.62
CA ASP A 90 12.92 -3.87 1.56
C ASP A 90 11.55 -3.20 1.40
N GLU A 91 10.46 -3.95 1.51
CA GLU A 91 9.10 -3.39 1.48
C GLU A 91 8.83 -2.52 2.71
N ARG A 92 9.26 -2.95 3.91
CA ARG A 92 9.16 -2.16 5.14
C ARG A 92 9.94 -0.85 5.03
N ILE A 93 11.15 -0.89 4.47
CA ILE A 93 11.97 0.31 4.18
C ILE A 93 11.24 1.25 3.22
N ARG A 94 10.62 0.74 2.14
CA ARG A 94 9.84 1.56 1.20
C ARG A 94 8.68 2.26 1.89
N ARG A 95 7.92 1.53 2.73
CA ARG A 95 6.80 2.10 3.52
C ARG A 95 7.27 3.16 4.51
N LEU A 96 8.34 2.89 5.25
CA LEU A 96 8.90 3.84 6.21
C LEU A 96 9.45 5.10 5.53
N LYS A 97 10.12 4.97 4.37
CA LYS A 97 10.57 6.12 3.57
C LYS A 97 9.39 6.98 3.09
N LYS A 98 8.27 6.36 2.70
CA LYS A 98 7.04 7.08 2.32
C LYS A 98 6.47 7.85 3.52
N ALA A 99 6.31 7.18 4.67
CA ALA A 99 5.82 7.81 5.90
C ALA A 99 6.71 8.98 6.35
N ARG A 100 8.04 8.81 6.31
CA ARG A 100 8.99 9.88 6.63
C ARG A 100 8.81 11.09 5.73
N ARG A 101 8.71 10.89 4.41
CA ARG A 101 8.47 12.01 3.47
C ARG A 101 7.19 12.78 3.80
N SER A 102 6.11 12.07 4.12
CA SER A 102 4.85 12.70 4.53
C SER A 102 5.00 13.53 5.82
N LEU A 103 5.79 13.04 6.78
CA LEU A 103 6.13 13.79 8.01
C LEU A 103 6.98 15.02 7.70
N ASP A 104 8.01 14.89 6.85
CA ASP A 104 8.88 16.00 6.44
C ASP A 104 8.07 17.11 5.73
N ASP A 105 7.15 16.72 4.83
CA ASP A 105 6.23 17.64 4.15
C ASP A 105 5.32 18.36 5.15
N PHE A 106 4.78 17.61 6.15
CA PHE A 106 3.96 18.18 7.22
C PHE A 106 4.74 19.19 8.07
N LEU A 107 5.93 18.82 8.52
CA LEU A 107 6.79 19.68 9.34
C LEU A 107 7.20 20.95 8.58
N THR A 108 7.50 20.82 7.28
CA THR A 108 7.86 21.97 6.44
C THR A 108 6.68 22.93 6.32
N ALA A 109 5.48 22.43 6.05
CA ALA A 109 4.27 23.23 5.97
C ALA A 109 3.95 23.94 7.31
N GLN A 110 4.15 23.24 8.43
CA GLN A 110 3.95 23.79 9.78
C GLN A 110 4.95 24.93 10.08
N ARG A 111 6.22 24.76 9.72
CA ARG A 111 7.26 25.78 9.91
C ARG A 111 7.05 27.02 9.04
N GLU A 112 6.53 26.85 7.84
CA GLU A 112 6.23 27.95 6.92
C GLU A 112 4.93 28.70 7.30
N GLY A 113 4.29 28.38 8.43
CA GLY A 113 3.03 28.99 8.87
C GLY A 113 1.86 28.71 7.92
N LYS A 114 2.08 27.86 6.92
CA LYS A 114 1.01 27.38 6.04
C LYS A 114 0.19 26.37 6.83
N LYS A 115 -1.03 26.75 7.22
CA LYS A 115 -1.99 25.75 7.72
C LYS A 115 -2.11 24.66 6.65
N MET A 116 -1.51 23.48 6.89
CA MET A 116 -1.60 22.34 5.98
C MET A 116 -3.04 21.86 5.80
N LEU A 117 -3.94 22.37 6.64
CA LEU A 117 -5.39 22.18 6.59
C LEU A 117 -6.10 23.06 5.55
N THR A 118 -5.38 23.98 4.83
CA THR A 118 -6.06 24.97 3.99
C THR A 118 -5.43 25.23 2.63
N THR A 119 -4.45 24.45 2.18
CA THR A 119 -3.84 24.69 0.85
C THR A 119 -4.17 23.54 -0.11
N THR A 120 -5.42 23.24 -0.27
CA THR A 120 -5.96 22.83 -1.56
C THR A 120 -6.45 24.11 -2.23
N ALA A 121 -5.91 24.46 -3.39
CA ALA A 121 -6.59 25.39 -4.27
C ALA A 121 -7.88 24.67 -4.71
N THR A 122 -8.88 24.71 -3.84
CA THR A 122 -10.17 24.10 -4.09
C THR A 122 -10.97 25.14 -4.82
N THR A 123 -11.12 24.94 -6.09
CA THR A 123 -12.09 25.66 -6.92
C THR A 123 -13.47 25.44 -6.30
N GLN A 124 -14.39 26.38 -6.51
CA GLN A 124 -15.77 26.24 -6.04
C GLN A 124 -16.42 25.03 -6.72
N CYS A 125 -17.34 24.37 -6.00
CA CYS A 125 -18.18 23.35 -6.59
C CYS A 125 -19.08 23.99 -7.66
N GLU A 126 -19.22 23.33 -8.79
CA GLU A 126 -20.10 23.76 -9.87
C GLU A 126 -20.96 22.59 -10.37
N GLU A 127 -22.21 22.88 -10.70
CA GLU A 127 -23.06 21.93 -11.39
C GLU A 127 -22.83 22.01 -12.88
N LYS A 128 -22.65 20.87 -13.54
CA LYS A 128 -22.52 20.83 -14.99
C LYS A 128 -23.12 19.58 -15.61
N ALA A 129 -23.48 19.70 -16.88
CA ALA A 129 -23.87 18.56 -17.70
C ALA A 129 -22.62 17.91 -18.31
N LEU A 130 -22.54 16.61 -18.22
CA LEU A 130 -21.52 15.79 -18.86
C LEU A 130 -22.10 15.19 -20.14
N PRO A 131 -21.47 15.38 -21.29
CA PRO A 131 -21.92 14.72 -22.51
C PRO A 131 -21.70 13.22 -22.47
N ALA A 132 -22.48 12.48 -23.26
CA ALA A 132 -22.16 11.07 -23.51
C ALA A 132 -20.82 10.96 -24.23
N MET A 133 -20.06 9.92 -23.87
CA MET A 133 -18.75 9.67 -24.47
C MET A 133 -18.47 8.17 -24.63
N LYS A 134 -17.76 7.81 -25.68
CA LYS A 134 -17.31 6.42 -25.84
C LYS A 134 -16.04 6.20 -25.03
N ILE A 135 -16.02 5.13 -24.24
CA ILE A 135 -14.90 4.77 -23.37
C ILE A 135 -14.44 3.34 -23.63
N ALA A 136 -13.16 3.08 -23.42
CA ALA A 136 -12.61 1.76 -23.18
C ALA A 136 -12.46 1.63 -21.67
N ALA A 137 -13.12 0.63 -21.07
CA ALA A 137 -13.22 0.40 -19.63
C ALA A 137 -12.63 -0.96 -19.25
N TYR A 138 -11.83 -0.99 -18.20
CA TYR A 138 -11.29 -2.20 -17.60
C TYR A 138 -11.72 -2.29 -16.15
N ARG A 139 -12.54 -3.31 -15.82
CA ARG A 139 -13.06 -3.54 -14.46
C ARG A 139 -11.95 -4.00 -13.55
N MET A 140 -11.88 -3.43 -12.35
CA MET A 140 -10.90 -3.75 -11.33
C MET A 140 -11.58 -3.93 -9.97
N HIS A 141 -11.07 -4.90 -9.22
CA HIS A 141 -11.37 -5.11 -7.81
C HIS A 141 -10.05 -5.16 -7.07
N ALA A 142 -9.54 -3.99 -6.69
CA ALA A 142 -8.18 -3.79 -6.20
C ALA A 142 -8.06 -2.48 -5.39
N PRO A 143 -6.96 -2.28 -4.64
CA PRO A 143 -6.69 -0.98 -4.05
C PRO A 143 -6.58 0.12 -5.12
N TYR A 144 -7.08 1.31 -4.84
CA TYR A 144 -7.06 2.45 -5.79
C TYR A 144 -5.66 2.78 -6.34
N GLN A 145 -4.61 2.55 -5.55
CA GLN A 145 -3.21 2.77 -5.98
C GLN A 145 -2.79 1.89 -7.17
N ASP A 146 -3.52 0.82 -7.45
CA ASP A 146 -3.24 -0.13 -8.53
C ASP A 146 -3.94 0.24 -9.86
N CYS A 147 -4.72 1.31 -9.89
CA CYS A 147 -5.46 1.76 -11.08
C CYS A 147 -4.56 1.95 -12.32
N GLY A 148 -3.29 2.27 -12.10
CA GLY A 148 -2.29 2.38 -13.16
C GLY A 148 -2.13 1.12 -14.02
N GLN A 149 -2.40 -0.07 -13.46
CA GLN A 149 -2.36 -1.33 -14.21
C GLN A 149 -3.50 -1.39 -15.25
N GLY A 150 -4.70 -0.95 -14.86
CA GLY A 150 -5.85 -0.87 -15.76
C GLY A 150 -5.60 0.13 -16.91
N PHE A 151 -5.12 1.33 -16.59
CA PHE A 151 -4.74 2.32 -17.60
C PHE A 151 -3.65 1.81 -18.54
N GLY A 152 -2.66 1.08 -18.01
CA GLY A 152 -1.59 0.48 -18.81
C GLY A 152 -2.11 -0.57 -19.81
N LYS A 153 -3.09 -1.39 -19.42
CA LYS A 153 -3.74 -2.36 -20.33
C LYS A 153 -4.50 -1.64 -21.44
N ILE A 154 -5.33 -0.65 -21.09
CA ILE A 154 -6.09 0.12 -22.09
C ILE A 154 -5.13 0.87 -23.01
N GLY A 155 -4.09 1.50 -22.47
CA GLY A 155 -3.08 2.20 -23.25
C GLY A 155 -2.42 1.30 -24.30
N LYS A 156 -2.03 0.07 -23.93
CA LYS A 156 -1.46 -0.90 -24.88
C LYS A 156 -2.45 -1.32 -25.98
N ALA A 157 -3.71 -1.54 -25.62
CA ALA A 157 -4.71 -2.05 -26.54
C ALA A 157 -5.28 -0.97 -27.48
N PHE A 158 -5.40 0.28 -27.02
CA PHE A 158 -6.17 1.34 -27.71
C PHE A 158 -5.36 2.62 -27.96
N TRP A 159 -4.04 2.60 -27.87
CA TRP A 159 -3.16 3.79 -27.94
C TRP A 159 -3.56 4.81 -29.02
N SER A 160 -3.78 4.35 -30.26
CA SER A 160 -4.11 5.24 -31.37
C SER A 160 -5.55 5.77 -31.36
N GLN A 161 -6.39 5.24 -30.49
CA GLN A 161 -7.82 5.58 -30.41
C GLN A 161 -8.16 6.46 -29.20
N ILE A 162 -7.23 6.57 -28.24
CA ILE A 162 -7.43 7.40 -27.06
C ILE A 162 -7.54 8.87 -27.47
N CYS A 163 -8.59 9.54 -26.98
CA CYS A 163 -8.90 10.91 -27.36
C CYS A 163 -9.20 11.85 -26.17
N GLY A 164 -8.97 11.41 -24.95
CA GLY A 164 -9.21 12.21 -23.75
C GLY A 164 -8.42 11.76 -22.54
N PRO A 165 -8.55 12.45 -21.43
CA PRO A 165 -7.88 12.11 -20.18
C PRO A 165 -8.38 10.78 -19.60
N ALA A 166 -7.51 10.09 -18.88
CA ALA A 166 -7.89 8.90 -18.13
C ALA A 166 -8.87 9.27 -17.00
N LEU A 167 -9.81 8.36 -16.72
CA LEU A 167 -10.76 8.53 -15.63
C LEU A 167 -11.02 7.21 -14.90
N LEU A 168 -11.38 7.31 -13.62
CA LEU A 168 -11.95 6.20 -12.85
C LEU A 168 -13.46 6.37 -12.74
N LEU A 169 -14.18 5.26 -12.84
CA LEU A 169 -15.59 5.15 -12.46
C LEU A 169 -15.65 4.36 -11.15
N CYS A 170 -15.99 5.04 -10.05
CA CYS A 170 -16.04 4.47 -8.72
C CYS A 170 -17.46 4.08 -8.37
N TYR A 171 -17.68 2.80 -8.08
CA TYR A 171 -19.03 2.25 -7.84
C TYR A 171 -19.35 2.14 -6.35
N ASP A 172 -18.32 2.07 -5.48
CA ASP A 172 -18.52 2.03 -4.05
C ASP A 172 -18.87 3.41 -3.52
N MET A 173 -19.93 3.48 -2.73
CA MET A 173 -20.37 4.72 -2.06
C MET A 173 -19.62 4.98 -0.75
N GLU A 174 -18.89 3.98 -0.25
CA GLU A 174 -18.09 4.02 0.96
C GLU A 174 -16.63 3.64 0.63
N TYR A 175 -15.70 4.09 1.47
CA TYR A 175 -14.29 3.72 1.31
C TYR A 175 -14.08 2.22 1.55
N GLN A 176 -13.44 1.56 0.59
CA GLN A 176 -13.01 0.16 0.68
C GLN A 176 -11.50 0.07 0.45
N GLU A 177 -10.81 -0.79 1.23
CA GLU A 177 -9.39 -1.07 1.00
C GLU A 177 -9.17 -1.74 -0.37
N VAL A 178 -10.10 -2.62 -0.75
CA VAL A 178 -10.19 -3.24 -2.07
C VAL A 178 -11.48 -2.75 -2.70
N ALA A 179 -11.36 -1.76 -3.57
CA ALA A 179 -12.48 -1.06 -4.16
C ALA A 179 -12.90 -1.65 -5.50
N ASN A 180 -14.16 -1.41 -5.84
CA ASN A 180 -14.77 -1.84 -7.09
C ASN A 180 -14.91 -0.63 -8.03
N TYR A 181 -14.05 -0.58 -9.04
CA TYR A 181 -13.96 0.53 -9.97
C TYR A 181 -13.61 0.09 -11.40
N GLU A 182 -13.74 0.99 -12.33
CA GLU A 182 -13.25 0.82 -13.70
C GLU A 182 -12.20 1.88 -14.01
N ALA A 183 -11.03 1.42 -14.48
CA ALA A 183 -10.11 2.29 -15.19
C ALA A 183 -10.63 2.52 -16.60
N CYS A 184 -10.77 3.77 -17.03
CA CYS A 184 -11.37 4.11 -18.31
C CYS A 184 -10.53 5.13 -19.06
N MET A 185 -10.58 5.05 -20.40
CA MET A 185 -10.05 6.10 -21.28
C MET A 185 -11.07 6.42 -22.38
N PRO A 186 -11.33 7.69 -22.67
CA PRO A 186 -12.13 8.08 -23.82
C PRO A 186 -11.48 7.63 -25.13
N VAL A 187 -12.26 7.02 -26.02
CA VAL A 187 -11.79 6.51 -27.31
C VAL A 187 -12.66 6.95 -28.46
N LYS A 188 -12.06 7.16 -29.64
CA LYS A 188 -12.78 7.49 -30.87
C LYS A 188 -13.60 6.31 -31.39
N GLY A 189 -13.21 5.08 -31.07
CA GLY A 189 -13.86 3.85 -31.51
C GLY A 189 -13.10 2.63 -31.03
N GLY A 190 -13.45 1.45 -31.55
CA GLY A 190 -12.82 0.17 -31.23
C GLY A 190 -13.85 -0.88 -30.88
N GLN A 191 -13.40 -2.14 -30.80
CA GLN A 191 -14.18 -3.28 -30.34
C GLN A 191 -13.61 -3.78 -29.01
N SER A 192 -14.50 -4.29 -28.15
CA SER A 192 -14.13 -4.87 -26.87
C SER A 192 -13.16 -6.06 -27.08
N ARG A 193 -12.07 -6.10 -26.30
CA ARG A 193 -11.04 -7.15 -26.38
C ARG A 193 -10.21 -7.21 -25.09
N ASP A 194 -9.61 -8.34 -24.83
CA ASP A 194 -8.64 -8.53 -23.73
C ASP A 194 -9.21 -8.15 -22.34
N GLY A 195 -10.53 -8.37 -22.12
CA GLY A 195 -11.22 -7.97 -20.90
C GLY A 195 -11.48 -6.47 -20.79
N ILE A 196 -11.23 -5.70 -21.85
CA ILE A 196 -11.55 -4.27 -21.97
C ILE A 196 -12.86 -4.15 -22.73
N GLU A 197 -13.85 -3.54 -22.09
CA GLU A 197 -15.15 -3.23 -22.69
C GLU A 197 -15.11 -1.86 -23.37
N VAL A 198 -15.55 -1.79 -24.62
CA VAL A 198 -15.78 -0.51 -25.34
C VAL A 198 -17.26 -0.25 -25.39
N ARG A 199 -17.70 0.81 -24.70
CA ARG A 199 -19.10 1.20 -24.57
C ARG A 199 -19.28 2.69 -24.50
N GLU A 200 -20.52 3.12 -24.60
CA GLU A 200 -20.90 4.50 -24.31
C GLU A 200 -21.07 4.70 -22.80
N LEU A 201 -20.42 5.73 -22.26
CA LEU A 201 -20.72 6.28 -20.95
C LEU A 201 -21.81 7.33 -21.15
N PRO A 202 -23.00 7.15 -20.56
CA PRO A 202 -24.13 8.05 -20.83
C PRO A 202 -23.87 9.48 -20.34
N ALA A 203 -24.57 10.41 -20.93
CA ALA A 203 -24.66 11.78 -20.42
C ALA A 203 -25.20 11.77 -18.98
N ALA A 204 -24.74 12.72 -18.18
CA ALA A 204 -25.14 12.84 -16.79
C ALA A 204 -25.06 14.30 -16.33
N ARG A 205 -25.75 14.62 -15.22
CA ARG A 205 -25.49 15.84 -14.46
C ARG A 205 -24.54 15.49 -13.31
N CYS A 206 -23.68 16.43 -12.96
CA CYS A 206 -22.79 16.21 -11.83
C CYS A 206 -22.50 17.52 -11.07
N VAL A 207 -22.14 17.36 -9.80
CA VAL A 207 -21.37 18.36 -9.06
C VAL A 207 -19.90 18.09 -9.33
N SER A 208 -19.23 19.08 -9.88
CA SER A 208 -17.81 19.03 -10.25
C SER A 208 -16.97 19.86 -9.31
N LEU A 209 -15.83 19.32 -8.90
CA LEU A 209 -14.83 20.01 -8.11
C LEU A 209 -13.43 19.70 -8.64
N LEU A 210 -12.66 20.75 -8.91
CA LEU A 210 -11.28 20.61 -9.36
C LEU A 210 -10.33 20.54 -8.16
N HIS A 211 -9.64 19.41 -8.02
CA HIS A 211 -8.60 19.18 -7.03
C HIS A 211 -7.22 19.41 -7.65
N GLN A 212 -6.43 20.30 -7.03
CA GLN A 212 -5.01 20.44 -7.36
C GLN A 212 -4.17 19.93 -6.19
N GLY A 213 -3.39 18.88 -6.41
CA GLY A 213 -2.56 18.29 -5.38
C GLY A 213 -2.35 16.79 -5.54
N PRO A 214 -1.67 16.17 -4.57
CA PRO A 214 -1.43 14.73 -4.58
C PRO A 214 -2.72 13.96 -4.25
N TYR A 215 -2.83 12.74 -4.77
CA TYR A 215 -4.04 11.91 -4.65
C TYR A 215 -4.42 11.54 -3.21
N ASP A 216 -3.47 11.51 -2.27
CA ASP A 216 -3.73 11.27 -0.85
C ASP A 216 -4.50 12.42 -0.16
N GLN A 217 -4.70 13.54 -0.84
CA GLN A 217 -5.49 14.68 -0.37
C GLN A 217 -6.87 14.79 -1.04
N LEU A 218 -7.23 13.88 -1.93
CA LEU A 218 -8.54 13.87 -2.60
C LEU A 218 -9.71 13.79 -1.63
N SER A 219 -9.55 13.11 -0.49
CA SER A 219 -10.59 12.96 0.54
C SER A 219 -11.19 14.30 0.99
N ARG A 220 -10.38 15.36 1.11
CA ARG A 220 -10.84 16.70 1.49
C ARG A 220 -11.68 17.36 0.39
N SER A 221 -11.35 17.10 -0.86
CA SER A 221 -12.12 17.60 -1.98
C SER A 221 -13.43 16.85 -2.13
N TYR A 222 -13.43 15.55 -1.85
CA TYR A 222 -14.66 14.77 -1.73
C TYR A 222 -15.56 15.28 -0.62
N GLU A 223 -15.03 15.57 0.58
CA GLU A 223 -15.79 16.14 1.70
C GLU A 223 -16.54 17.41 1.29
N LYS A 224 -15.86 18.33 0.59
CA LYS A 224 -16.48 19.57 0.11
C LYS A 224 -17.55 19.33 -0.95
N ALA A 225 -17.25 18.46 -1.94
CA ALA A 225 -18.21 18.17 -3.00
C ALA A 225 -19.45 17.46 -2.45
N LEU A 226 -19.27 16.54 -1.49
CA LEU A 226 -20.38 15.84 -0.81
C LEU A 226 -21.21 16.80 0.05
N ALA A 227 -20.57 17.73 0.78
CA ALA A 227 -21.27 18.76 1.55
C ALA A 227 -22.14 19.62 0.62
N TYR A 228 -21.60 20.07 -0.50
CA TYR A 228 -22.34 20.85 -1.51
C TYR A 228 -23.54 20.07 -2.06
N VAL A 229 -23.35 18.79 -2.46
CA VAL A 229 -24.45 17.92 -2.94
C VAL A 229 -25.58 17.86 -1.89
N LYS A 230 -25.21 17.71 -0.62
CA LYS A 230 -26.16 17.64 0.49
C LYS A 230 -26.87 18.97 0.73
N GLU A 231 -26.15 20.10 0.68
CA GLU A 231 -26.74 21.45 0.84
C GLU A 231 -27.74 21.77 -0.25
N GLN A 232 -27.44 21.36 -1.51
CA GLN A 232 -28.34 21.58 -2.66
C GLN A 232 -29.48 20.55 -2.73
N GLY A 233 -29.51 19.56 -1.82
CA GLY A 233 -30.56 18.54 -1.79
C GLY A 233 -30.52 17.54 -2.94
N HIS A 234 -29.39 17.41 -3.64
CA HIS A 234 -29.23 16.45 -4.72
C HIS A 234 -29.07 15.03 -4.19
N LYS A 235 -29.54 14.06 -4.97
CA LYS A 235 -29.32 12.64 -4.74
C LYS A 235 -28.14 12.16 -5.57
N LEU A 236 -27.17 11.53 -4.89
CA LEU A 236 -26.01 10.92 -5.52
C LEU A 236 -26.38 9.68 -6.30
N LEU A 237 -25.77 9.52 -7.48
CA LEU A 237 -25.85 8.34 -8.32
C LEU A 237 -24.46 7.74 -8.53
N ALA A 238 -24.39 6.41 -8.55
CA ALA A 238 -23.17 5.70 -8.94
C ALA A 238 -23.15 5.48 -10.48
N PRO A 239 -21.96 5.43 -11.07
CA PRO A 239 -20.63 5.66 -10.50
C PRO A 239 -20.27 7.15 -10.41
N CYS A 240 -19.56 7.58 -9.36
CA CYS A 240 -18.85 8.84 -9.39
C CYS A 240 -17.60 8.72 -10.29
N ARG A 241 -17.09 9.88 -10.76
CA ARG A 241 -15.99 9.92 -11.73
C ARG A 241 -14.83 10.73 -11.19
N GLU A 242 -13.61 10.22 -11.35
CA GLU A 242 -12.37 10.97 -11.15
C GLU A 242 -11.67 11.12 -12.50
N VAL A 243 -11.57 12.33 -13.01
CA VAL A 243 -10.92 12.61 -14.30
C VAL A 243 -9.53 13.17 -14.05
N TYR A 244 -8.51 12.50 -14.53
CA TYR A 244 -7.10 12.86 -14.32
C TYR A 244 -6.63 13.82 -15.42
N LEU A 245 -6.89 15.11 -15.25
CA LEU A 245 -6.54 16.15 -16.22
C LEU A 245 -5.04 16.34 -16.33
N LYS A 246 -4.32 16.20 -15.20
CA LYS A 246 -2.87 16.22 -15.12
C LYS A 246 -2.40 15.30 -14.01
N GLY A 247 -1.71 14.25 -14.35
CA GLY A 247 -1.22 13.24 -13.43
C GLY A 247 0.27 12.94 -13.61
N PRO A 248 0.74 11.81 -13.08
CA PRO A 248 2.09 11.32 -13.33
C PRO A 248 2.26 11.05 -14.83
N GLY A 249 3.37 11.54 -15.39
CA GLY A 249 3.72 11.22 -16.78
C GLY A 249 4.10 9.74 -16.94
N MET A 250 4.10 9.26 -18.19
CA MET A 250 4.39 7.86 -18.52
C MET A 250 5.80 7.42 -18.07
N PHE A 251 6.79 8.32 -18.11
CA PHE A 251 8.19 8.02 -17.78
C PHE A 251 8.66 8.67 -16.47
N PHE A 252 8.04 9.79 -16.05
CA PHE A 252 8.42 10.51 -14.84
C PHE A 252 7.17 10.86 -14.02
N LYS A 253 7.21 10.58 -12.71
CA LYS A 253 6.08 10.86 -11.81
C LYS A 253 5.72 12.35 -11.69
N GLY A 254 6.55 13.25 -12.18
CA GLY A 254 6.33 14.69 -12.09
C GLY A 254 6.25 15.20 -10.65
N ASN A 255 5.74 16.43 -10.48
CA ASN A 255 5.53 17.02 -9.16
C ASN A 255 4.07 16.79 -8.72
N PRO A 256 3.79 15.96 -7.68
CA PRO A 256 2.42 15.67 -7.22
C PRO A 256 1.62 16.91 -6.83
N LYS A 257 2.27 18.00 -6.37
CA LYS A 257 1.59 19.28 -6.04
C LYS A 257 0.96 19.97 -7.27
N LYS A 258 1.32 19.52 -8.48
CA LYS A 258 0.81 20.04 -9.76
C LYS A 258 -0.18 19.09 -10.43
N TYR A 259 -0.52 17.97 -9.80
CA TYR A 259 -1.57 17.07 -10.34
C TYR A 259 -2.91 17.79 -10.29
N LEU A 260 -3.76 17.49 -11.26
CA LEU A 260 -5.06 18.09 -11.41
C LEU A 260 -6.07 16.98 -11.66
N THR A 261 -6.98 16.78 -10.73
CA THR A 261 -8.03 15.77 -10.78
C THR A 261 -9.38 16.46 -10.67
N GLU A 262 -10.27 16.18 -11.58
CA GLU A 262 -11.64 16.63 -11.48
C GLU A 262 -12.49 15.51 -10.87
N ILE A 263 -13.09 15.80 -9.72
CA ILE A 263 -14.08 14.95 -9.07
C ILE A 263 -15.44 15.30 -9.63
N GLN A 264 -16.17 14.34 -10.15
CA GLN A 264 -17.50 14.50 -10.72
C GLN A 264 -18.46 13.57 -9.97
N LEU A 265 -19.22 14.13 -9.03
CA LEU A 265 -20.28 13.44 -8.29
C LEU A 265 -21.54 13.47 -9.13
N VAL A 266 -21.90 12.32 -9.69
CA VAL A 266 -23.12 12.23 -10.55
C VAL A 266 -24.35 12.39 -9.67
N ILE A 267 -25.28 13.23 -10.12
CA ILE A 267 -26.52 13.59 -9.43
C ILE A 267 -27.76 13.30 -10.29
N GLU A 268 -28.89 13.12 -9.63
CA GLU A 268 -30.19 12.95 -10.27
C GLU A 268 -30.60 14.15 -11.12
#